data_125456531c3d1ce920fe1519327610ae
#
_entry.id   125456531c3d1ce920fe1519327610ae
#
_cell.length_a   1.000
_cell.length_b   1.000
_cell.length_c   1.000
_cell.angle_alpha   90.00
_cell.angle_beta   90.00
_cell.angle_gamma   90.00
#
_symmetry.space_group_name_H-M   'P 1'
#
loop_
_entity.id
_entity.type
_entity.pdbx_description
1 polymer ?
#
loop_
_entity_poly.entity_id
_entity_poly.type
_entity_poly.pdbx_seq_one_letter_code
_entity_poly.pdbx_strand_id
1 'polypeptide(L)'
;MKKAVQICGLVLAMCLAPAAFAQTSVTLTGVSGQSYDGIYVSPYYANVGGTSTVVVCDDFADESNLGSTWSAQTTSFSNVNSSNTSWGLAGANTALYGAVGYLTNLVLGAAPGSTTQVIDTFALWAVFDPNGVEQYLAAHPITSGSLTTAQLCSAIFGSSSCTGSAVKGSLLWIAENSGFTAAQWGMTVLSADIPGTSQLCTAEKGNCPAQEFIYLSVAEGGAAAAYLLLAGLCCGGAIFLRSKRQLASRSIA
;
A
#
# COMPACT_ATOMS: atom_id res chain seq x y z
N MET A 1 -12.65 29.13 36.81
CA MET A 1 -12.39 27.72 36.62
C MET A 1 -13.33 27.02 35.62
N LYS A 2 -14.66 27.26 35.59
CA LYS A 2 -15.63 26.61 34.70
C LYS A 2 -15.34 26.79 33.19
N LYS A 3 -14.87 27.94 32.72
CA LYS A 3 -14.54 28.21 31.29
C LYS A 3 -13.30 27.46 30.78
N ALA A 4 -12.31 27.19 31.63
CA ALA A 4 -11.11 26.47 31.24
C ALA A 4 -11.39 24.97 31.04
N VAL A 5 -12.31 24.38 31.80
CA VAL A 5 -12.72 22.96 31.68
C VAL A 5 -13.51 22.74 30.39
N GLN A 6 -14.33 23.71 29.95
CA GLN A 6 -15.09 23.63 28.71
C GLN A 6 -14.18 23.62 27.45
N ILE A 7 -13.11 24.43 27.48
CA ILE A 7 -12.16 24.50 26.34
C ILE A 7 -11.35 23.19 26.24
N CYS A 8 -10.89 22.63 27.36
CA CYS A 8 -10.19 21.34 27.34
C CYS A 8 -11.09 20.17 26.88
N GLY A 9 -12.38 20.19 27.26
CA GLY A 9 -13.35 19.18 26.80
C GLY A 9 -13.59 19.22 25.27
N LEU A 10 -13.65 20.42 24.69
CA LEU A 10 -13.84 20.61 23.25
C LEU A 10 -12.62 20.15 22.43
N VAL A 11 -11.41 20.45 22.91
CA VAL A 11 -10.16 20.00 22.26
C VAL A 11 -10.02 18.49 22.33
N LEU A 12 -10.39 17.85 23.45
CA LEU A 12 -10.34 16.39 23.59
C LEU A 12 -11.36 15.69 22.67
N ALA A 13 -12.55 16.27 22.49
CA ALA A 13 -13.57 15.73 21.58
C ALA A 13 -13.16 15.79 20.10
N MET A 14 -12.39 16.79 19.69
CA MET A 14 -11.85 16.88 18.34
C MET A 14 -10.72 15.86 18.05
N CYS A 15 -10.02 15.37 19.09
CA CYS A 15 -8.98 14.35 18.93
C CYS A 15 -9.54 12.92 18.83
N LEU A 16 -10.83 12.71 19.12
CA LEU A 16 -11.52 11.43 19.07
C LEU A 16 -12.38 11.25 17.83
N ALA A 17 -12.28 12.15 16.84
CA ALA A 17 -12.91 11.93 15.54
C ALA A 17 -12.36 10.62 14.96
N PRO A 18 -13.23 9.64 14.59
CA PRO A 18 -12.77 8.44 13.92
C PRO A 18 -11.99 8.88 12.69
N ALA A 19 -10.82 8.31 12.47
CA ALA A 19 -10.08 8.49 11.23
C ALA A 19 -11.02 8.03 10.09
N ALA A 20 -11.73 8.97 9.48
CA ALA A 20 -12.46 8.70 8.26
C ALA A 20 -11.39 8.19 7.28
N PHE A 21 -11.56 7.00 6.76
CA PHE A 21 -10.68 6.47 5.73
C PHE A 21 -10.64 7.50 4.61
N ALA A 22 -9.47 8.08 4.39
CA ALA A 22 -9.33 9.13 3.40
C ALA A 22 -9.42 8.47 2.02
N GLN A 23 -10.51 8.74 1.32
CA GLN A 23 -10.59 8.43 -0.09
C GLN A 23 -9.65 9.35 -0.85
N THR A 24 -8.89 8.79 -1.77
CA THR A 24 -7.98 9.55 -2.63
C THR A 24 -8.25 9.22 -4.10
N SER A 25 -8.11 10.22 -4.96
CA SER A 25 -8.17 9.99 -6.40
C SER A 25 -6.85 9.42 -6.87
N VAL A 26 -6.89 8.35 -7.65
CA VAL A 26 -5.73 7.72 -8.28
C VAL A 26 -5.91 7.78 -9.79
N THR A 27 -4.87 8.19 -10.52
CA THR A 27 -4.83 8.17 -11.99
C THR A 27 -3.54 7.50 -12.43
N LEU A 28 -3.61 6.42 -13.21
CA LEU A 28 -2.42 5.82 -13.82
C LEU A 28 -1.93 6.69 -14.99
N THR A 29 -0.69 7.15 -14.90
CA THR A 29 -0.11 8.09 -15.88
C THR A 29 0.94 7.46 -16.78
N GLY A 30 1.45 6.28 -16.43
CA GLY A 30 2.47 5.60 -17.21
C GLY A 30 2.92 4.28 -16.57
N VAL A 31 3.86 3.63 -17.23
CA VAL A 31 4.55 2.42 -16.76
C VAL A 31 6.05 2.60 -16.88
N SER A 32 6.83 2.01 -15.99
CA SER A 32 8.30 2.18 -16.00
C SER A 32 9.06 1.06 -16.68
N GLY A 33 8.39 0.03 -17.20
CA GLY A 33 9.08 -1.15 -17.69
C GLY A 33 8.40 -1.87 -18.85
N GLN A 34 8.60 -3.18 -18.94
CA GLN A 34 8.17 -4.02 -20.03
C GLN A 34 6.75 -4.54 -19.84
N SER A 35 6.11 -4.88 -20.96
CA SER A 35 4.92 -5.70 -20.99
C SER A 35 5.28 -7.12 -21.45
N TYR A 36 4.63 -8.12 -20.87
CA TYR A 36 4.64 -9.50 -21.33
C TYR A 36 3.24 -9.86 -21.78
N ASP A 37 3.10 -10.17 -23.06
CA ASP A 37 1.83 -10.55 -23.69
C ASP A 37 0.67 -9.59 -23.36
N GLY A 38 0.95 -8.29 -23.37
CA GLY A 38 -0.02 -7.23 -23.07
C GLY A 38 -0.17 -6.86 -21.60
N ILE A 39 0.43 -7.62 -20.67
CA ILE A 39 0.45 -7.28 -19.24
C ILE A 39 1.67 -6.45 -18.88
N TYR A 40 1.49 -5.37 -18.17
CA TYR A 40 2.59 -4.57 -17.64
C TYR A 40 3.19 -5.24 -16.40
N VAL A 41 4.46 -5.64 -16.49
CA VAL A 41 5.21 -6.37 -15.45
C VAL A 41 6.25 -5.48 -14.77
N SER A 42 5.86 -4.30 -14.40
CA SER A 42 6.76 -3.30 -13.82
C SER A 42 5.99 -2.27 -13.00
N PRO A 43 6.67 -1.46 -12.20
CA PRO A 43 6.01 -0.36 -11.51
C PRO A 43 5.29 0.57 -12.48
N TYR A 44 4.20 1.13 -12.00
CA TYR A 44 3.43 2.16 -12.69
C TYR A 44 3.76 3.54 -12.13
N TYR A 45 3.55 4.57 -12.95
CA TYR A 45 3.47 5.94 -12.49
C TYR A 45 2.00 6.29 -12.27
N ALA A 46 1.70 6.87 -11.13
CA ALA A 46 0.35 7.30 -10.78
C ALA A 46 0.35 8.71 -10.19
N ASN A 47 -0.76 9.41 -10.36
CA ASN A 47 -1.07 10.59 -9.56
C ASN A 47 -2.00 10.14 -8.44
N VAL A 48 -1.54 10.23 -7.19
CA VAL A 48 -2.26 9.83 -5.98
C VAL A 48 -2.56 11.08 -5.18
N GLY A 49 -3.82 11.50 -5.14
CA GLY A 49 -4.24 12.71 -4.44
C GLY A 49 -3.52 13.99 -4.90
N GLY A 50 -3.15 14.09 -6.18
CA GLY A 50 -2.41 15.22 -6.73
C GLY A 50 -0.88 15.07 -6.71
N THR A 51 -0.35 13.99 -6.10
CA THR A 51 1.10 13.72 -5.99
C THR A 51 1.52 12.63 -6.98
N SER A 52 2.54 12.89 -7.79
CA SER A 52 3.14 11.88 -8.65
C SER A 52 3.90 10.84 -7.82
N THR A 53 3.57 9.58 -8.01
CA THR A 53 4.04 8.47 -7.18
C THR A 53 4.30 7.24 -8.05
N VAL A 54 5.29 6.43 -7.65
CA VAL A 54 5.49 5.10 -8.23
C VAL A 54 4.65 4.11 -7.43
N VAL A 55 3.84 3.33 -8.14
CA VAL A 55 2.98 2.30 -7.54
C VAL A 55 3.27 0.93 -8.15
N VAL A 56 3.08 -0.12 -7.38
CA VAL A 56 3.24 -1.51 -7.80
C VAL A 56 1.89 -2.20 -7.64
N CYS A 57 1.45 -2.92 -8.66
CA CYS A 57 0.23 -3.71 -8.62
C CYS A 57 0.49 -5.03 -7.89
N ASP A 58 -0.35 -5.39 -6.92
CA ASP A 58 -0.36 -6.68 -6.24
C ASP A 58 -1.58 -7.53 -6.60
N ASP A 59 -2.40 -7.03 -7.52
CA ASP A 59 -3.63 -7.66 -7.95
C ASP A 59 -3.52 -8.13 -9.40
N PHE A 60 -3.49 -9.46 -9.58
CA PHE A 60 -3.48 -10.10 -10.90
C PHE A 60 -4.87 -10.40 -11.44
N ALA A 61 -5.88 -10.42 -10.58
CA ALA A 61 -7.25 -10.81 -10.93
C ALA A 61 -8.02 -9.73 -11.69
N ASP A 62 -7.70 -8.46 -11.45
CA ASP A 62 -8.35 -7.30 -12.04
C ASP A 62 -7.46 -6.60 -13.07
N GLU A 63 -8.03 -5.70 -13.86
CA GLU A 63 -7.31 -4.96 -14.91
C GLU A 63 -7.40 -3.45 -14.68
N SER A 64 -6.29 -2.76 -14.94
CA SER A 64 -6.23 -1.29 -14.98
C SER A 64 -5.53 -0.79 -16.22
N ASN A 65 -6.13 0.20 -16.86
CA ASN A 65 -5.61 0.80 -18.09
C ASN A 65 -4.94 2.14 -17.80
N LEU A 66 -3.89 2.46 -18.57
CA LEU A 66 -3.27 3.79 -18.51
C LEU A 66 -4.31 4.87 -18.84
N GLY A 67 -4.28 5.95 -18.05
CA GLY A 67 -5.26 7.04 -18.13
C GLY A 67 -6.52 6.79 -17.29
N SER A 68 -6.73 5.59 -16.75
CA SER A 68 -7.85 5.33 -15.84
C SER A 68 -7.71 6.13 -14.56
N THR A 69 -8.85 6.65 -14.09
CA THR A 69 -8.95 7.38 -12.82
C THR A 69 -10.06 6.77 -11.97
N TRP A 70 -9.76 6.53 -10.70
CA TRP A 70 -10.72 5.97 -9.73
C TRP A 70 -10.54 6.56 -8.34
N SER A 71 -11.50 6.31 -7.45
CA SER A 71 -11.38 6.57 -6.02
C SER A 71 -10.80 5.35 -5.33
N ALA A 72 -9.83 5.54 -4.46
CA ALA A 72 -9.23 4.48 -3.66
C ALA A 72 -9.25 4.82 -2.17
N GLN A 73 -9.45 3.81 -1.36
CA GLN A 73 -9.14 3.86 0.07
C GLN A 73 -7.64 3.66 0.26
N THR A 74 -7.04 4.48 1.11
CA THR A 74 -5.63 4.34 1.51
C THR A 74 -5.53 3.59 2.84
N THR A 75 -4.76 2.51 2.87
CA THR A 75 -4.53 1.73 4.08
C THR A 75 -3.03 1.55 4.31
N SER A 76 -2.51 2.07 5.43
CA SER A 76 -1.12 1.78 5.82
C SER A 76 -0.94 0.28 6.07
N PHE A 77 0.18 -0.28 5.67
CA PHE A 77 0.52 -1.69 5.90
C PHE A 77 0.45 -2.10 7.38
N SER A 78 0.72 -1.19 8.32
CA SER A 78 0.55 -1.45 9.76
C SER A 78 -0.90 -1.69 10.19
N ASN A 79 -1.87 -1.33 9.33
CA ASN A 79 -3.30 -1.38 9.64
C ASN A 79 -4.09 -2.30 8.71
N VAL A 80 -3.43 -3.04 7.81
CA VAL A 80 -4.12 -3.97 6.90
C VAL A 80 -4.87 -5.04 7.67
N ASN A 81 -6.09 -5.33 7.24
CA ASN A 81 -6.96 -6.36 7.81
C ASN A 81 -7.97 -6.83 6.77
N SER A 82 -8.81 -7.79 7.14
CA SER A 82 -9.80 -8.42 6.26
C SER A 82 -10.93 -7.51 5.76
N SER A 83 -10.97 -6.23 6.14
CA SER A 83 -12.06 -5.31 5.77
C SER A 83 -11.59 -4.03 5.09
N ASN A 84 -10.28 -3.82 4.91
CA ASN A 84 -9.74 -2.56 4.40
C ASN A 84 -8.76 -2.70 3.23
N THR A 85 -8.72 -3.87 2.60
CA THR A 85 -8.00 -4.15 1.35
C THR A 85 -8.87 -5.02 0.45
N SER A 86 -8.65 -4.96 -0.86
CA SER A 86 -9.40 -5.75 -1.84
C SER A 86 -9.22 -7.26 -1.59
N TRP A 87 -7.99 -7.69 -1.36
CA TRP A 87 -7.67 -9.08 -1.05
C TRP A 87 -8.22 -9.52 0.31
N GLY A 88 -8.19 -8.65 1.33
CA GLY A 88 -8.80 -8.93 2.62
C GLY A 88 -10.29 -9.20 2.51
N LEU A 89 -11.01 -8.39 1.71
CA LEU A 89 -12.45 -8.57 1.45
C LEU A 89 -12.74 -9.83 0.64
N ALA A 90 -11.83 -10.24 -0.26
CA ALA A 90 -11.91 -11.51 -0.98
C ALA A 90 -11.62 -12.73 -0.07
N GLY A 91 -11.32 -12.52 1.21
CA GLY A 91 -11.06 -13.59 2.18
C GLY A 91 -9.61 -14.07 2.21
N ALA A 92 -8.68 -13.37 1.58
CA ALA A 92 -7.27 -13.71 1.62
C ALA A 92 -6.67 -13.54 3.02
N ASN A 93 -5.61 -14.28 3.30
CA ASN A 93 -4.86 -14.15 4.54
C ASN A 93 -4.04 -12.85 4.56
N THR A 94 -4.52 -11.83 5.27
CA THR A 94 -3.87 -10.51 5.33
C THR A 94 -2.49 -10.51 6.00
N ALA A 95 -2.10 -11.58 6.69
CA ALA A 95 -0.72 -11.75 7.17
C ALA A 95 0.28 -11.83 6.01
N LEU A 96 -0.15 -12.23 4.81
CA LEU A 96 0.67 -12.27 3.59
C LEU A 96 1.11 -10.87 3.09
N TYR A 97 0.52 -9.78 3.57
CA TYR A 97 1.04 -8.43 3.25
C TYR A 97 2.49 -8.21 3.74
N GLY A 98 2.99 -9.02 4.64
CA GLY A 98 4.43 -9.07 4.93
C GLY A 98 5.26 -9.53 3.73
N ALA A 99 4.83 -10.61 3.06
CA ALA A 99 5.44 -11.12 1.83
C ALA A 99 5.26 -10.13 0.66
N VAL A 100 4.06 -9.54 0.54
CA VAL A 100 3.76 -8.50 -0.45
C VAL A 100 4.72 -7.32 -0.31
N GLY A 101 4.95 -6.83 0.91
CA GLY A 101 5.89 -5.74 1.17
C GLY A 101 7.32 -6.09 0.80
N TYR A 102 7.77 -7.31 1.11
CA TYR A 102 9.09 -7.80 0.71
C TYR A 102 9.23 -7.81 -0.82
N LEU A 103 8.29 -8.40 -1.54
CA LEU A 103 8.35 -8.51 -3.00
C LEU A 103 8.20 -7.14 -3.68
N THR A 104 7.31 -6.27 -3.18
CA THR A 104 7.21 -4.87 -3.65
C THR A 104 8.55 -4.15 -3.54
N ASN A 105 9.28 -4.34 -2.43
CA ASN A 105 10.61 -3.74 -2.27
C ASN A 105 11.61 -4.30 -3.28
N LEU A 106 11.55 -5.59 -3.62
CA LEU A 106 12.38 -6.18 -4.68
C LEU A 106 12.04 -5.60 -6.05
N VAL A 107 10.74 -5.50 -6.41
CA VAL A 107 10.28 -4.90 -7.68
C VAL A 107 10.80 -3.47 -7.84
N LEU A 108 10.70 -2.66 -6.76
CA LEU A 108 11.17 -1.27 -6.77
C LEU A 108 12.69 -1.13 -6.79
N GLY A 109 13.41 -2.10 -6.20
CA GLY A 109 14.88 -2.13 -6.18
C GLY A 109 15.52 -2.68 -7.44
N ALA A 110 14.78 -3.44 -8.25
CA ALA A 110 15.28 -4.01 -9.49
C ALA A 110 15.48 -2.95 -10.59
N ALA A 111 16.44 -3.18 -11.48
CA ALA A 111 16.62 -2.31 -12.64
C ALA A 111 15.35 -2.32 -13.52
N PRO A 112 14.85 -1.17 -13.98
CA PRO A 112 13.65 -1.09 -14.79
C PRO A 112 13.73 -1.99 -16.04
N GLY A 113 12.71 -2.81 -16.24
CA GLY A 113 12.63 -3.73 -17.39
C GLY A 113 13.58 -4.94 -17.32
N SER A 114 14.27 -5.15 -16.20
CA SER A 114 15.13 -6.32 -16.03
C SER A 114 14.34 -7.61 -15.85
N THR A 115 14.96 -8.75 -16.20
CA THR A 115 14.43 -10.09 -15.93
C THR A 115 14.09 -10.29 -14.44
N THR A 116 14.91 -9.73 -13.55
CA THR A 116 14.67 -9.76 -12.09
C THR A 116 13.36 -9.06 -11.74
N GLN A 117 13.13 -7.85 -12.28
CA GLN A 117 11.90 -7.11 -12.02
C GLN A 117 10.66 -7.87 -12.47
N VAL A 118 10.74 -8.55 -13.63
CA VAL A 118 9.65 -9.41 -14.12
C VAL A 118 9.37 -10.57 -13.16
N ILE A 119 10.42 -11.29 -12.75
CA ILE A 119 10.30 -12.40 -11.79
C ILE A 119 9.66 -11.93 -10.49
N ASP A 120 10.15 -10.81 -9.93
CA ASP A 120 9.65 -10.24 -8.68
C ASP A 120 8.18 -9.81 -8.79
N THR A 121 7.77 -9.25 -9.94
CA THR A 121 6.37 -8.85 -10.19
C THR A 121 5.44 -10.06 -10.25
N PHE A 122 5.79 -11.10 -11.00
CA PHE A 122 4.99 -12.32 -11.04
C PHE A 122 4.95 -13.04 -9.69
N ALA A 123 6.06 -13.02 -8.92
CA ALA A 123 6.08 -13.56 -7.57
C ALA A 123 5.15 -12.76 -6.63
N LEU A 124 5.11 -11.43 -6.76
CA LEU A 124 4.20 -10.57 -6.01
C LEU A 124 2.74 -10.93 -6.27
N TRP A 125 2.34 -11.06 -7.52
CA TRP A 125 0.98 -11.46 -7.89
C TRP A 125 0.62 -12.85 -7.40
N ALA A 126 1.59 -13.79 -7.38
CA ALA A 126 1.37 -15.14 -6.90
C ALA A 126 1.14 -15.24 -5.38
N VAL A 127 1.40 -14.20 -4.60
CA VAL A 127 1.14 -14.22 -3.14
C VAL A 127 -0.34 -14.46 -2.84
N PHE A 128 -1.23 -13.77 -3.56
CA PHE A 128 -2.67 -13.88 -3.34
C PHE A 128 -3.37 -14.75 -4.39
N ASP A 129 -2.87 -14.79 -5.63
CA ASP A 129 -3.45 -15.60 -6.71
C ASP A 129 -2.39 -16.47 -7.43
N PRO A 130 -1.80 -17.45 -6.73
CA PRO A 130 -0.82 -18.36 -7.34
C PRO A 130 -1.41 -19.16 -8.50
N ASN A 131 -2.69 -19.56 -8.41
CA ASN A 131 -3.36 -20.33 -9.46
C ASN A 131 -3.63 -19.48 -10.72
N GLY A 132 -4.02 -18.22 -10.57
CA GLY A 132 -4.20 -17.32 -11.69
C GLY A 132 -2.89 -17.08 -12.44
N VAL A 133 -1.80 -16.83 -11.72
CA VAL A 133 -0.47 -16.68 -12.29
C VAL A 133 -0.01 -17.94 -13.01
N GLU A 134 -0.19 -19.14 -12.40
CA GLU A 134 0.14 -20.41 -13.04
C GLU A 134 -0.65 -20.64 -14.34
N GLN A 135 -1.96 -20.43 -14.31
CA GLN A 135 -2.83 -20.57 -15.49
C GLN A 135 -2.45 -19.59 -16.59
N TYR A 136 -2.16 -18.34 -16.25
CA TYR A 136 -1.72 -17.34 -17.22
C TYR A 136 -0.41 -17.76 -17.89
N LEU A 137 0.61 -18.13 -17.12
CA LEU A 137 1.90 -18.53 -17.65
C LEU A 137 1.83 -19.83 -18.48
N ALA A 138 0.89 -20.71 -18.18
CA ALA A 138 0.63 -21.92 -18.99
C ALA A 138 -0.05 -21.58 -20.33
N ALA A 139 -0.98 -20.61 -20.34
CA ALA A 139 -1.72 -20.19 -21.53
C ALA A 139 -0.89 -19.25 -22.44
N HIS A 140 0.04 -18.48 -21.86
CA HIS A 140 0.85 -17.46 -22.53
C HIS A 140 2.36 -17.75 -22.37
N PRO A 141 2.88 -18.83 -23.00
CA PRO A 141 4.26 -19.22 -22.79
C PRO A 141 5.23 -18.19 -23.35
N ILE A 142 6.13 -17.73 -22.50
CA ILE A 142 7.21 -16.80 -22.88
C ILE A 142 8.25 -17.60 -23.64
N THR A 143 8.34 -17.35 -24.94
CA THR A 143 9.22 -18.09 -25.87
C THR A 143 10.36 -17.27 -26.44
N SER A 144 10.35 -15.96 -26.16
CA SER A 144 11.35 -15.02 -26.75
C SER A 144 12.02 -14.18 -25.67
N GLY A 145 13.29 -13.89 -25.85
CA GLY A 145 14.09 -13.06 -24.95
C GLY A 145 14.98 -13.82 -23.99
N SER A 146 15.45 -13.14 -22.95
CA SER A 146 16.38 -13.69 -21.93
C SER A 146 15.69 -14.51 -20.85
N LEU A 147 14.35 -14.53 -20.83
CA LEU A 147 13.53 -15.24 -19.82
C LEU A 147 12.53 -16.15 -20.53
N THR A 148 12.47 -17.40 -20.12
CA THR A 148 11.46 -18.36 -20.55
C THR A 148 10.45 -18.60 -19.42
N THR A 149 9.24 -19.10 -19.78
CA THR A 149 8.23 -19.50 -18.80
C THR A 149 8.79 -20.48 -17.78
N ALA A 150 9.55 -21.48 -18.22
CA ALA A 150 10.16 -22.48 -17.33
C ALA A 150 11.14 -21.85 -16.32
N GLN A 151 11.93 -20.86 -16.73
CA GLN A 151 12.83 -20.12 -15.83
C GLN A 151 12.05 -19.28 -14.84
N LEU A 152 10.98 -18.59 -15.31
CA LEU A 152 10.10 -17.80 -14.48
C LEU A 152 9.43 -18.67 -13.40
N CYS A 153 8.81 -19.77 -13.80
CA CYS A 153 8.19 -20.72 -12.88
C CYS A 153 9.18 -21.33 -11.89
N SER A 154 10.38 -21.70 -12.38
CA SER A 154 11.43 -22.21 -11.51
C SER A 154 11.86 -21.19 -10.46
N ALA A 155 11.97 -19.93 -10.81
CA ALA A 155 12.33 -18.87 -9.86
C ALA A 155 11.22 -18.61 -8.84
N ILE A 156 9.96 -18.51 -9.29
CA ILE A 156 8.82 -18.14 -8.43
C ILE A 156 8.39 -19.32 -7.57
N PHE A 157 8.15 -20.49 -8.18
CA PHE A 157 7.55 -21.66 -7.53
C PHE A 157 8.55 -22.77 -7.18
N GLY A 158 9.77 -22.72 -7.73
CA GLY A 158 10.77 -23.77 -7.59
C GLY A 158 10.52 -24.98 -8.51
N SER A 159 9.65 -24.86 -9.50
CA SER A 159 9.30 -25.89 -10.47
C SER A 159 9.21 -25.31 -11.87
N SER A 160 9.83 -25.95 -12.86
CA SER A 160 9.78 -25.49 -14.26
C SER A 160 8.41 -25.66 -14.93
N SER A 161 7.49 -26.36 -14.32
CA SER A 161 6.15 -26.64 -14.86
C SER A 161 5.07 -25.67 -14.38
N CYS A 162 5.40 -24.68 -13.55
CA CYS A 162 4.44 -23.77 -12.93
C CYS A 162 3.25 -24.49 -12.25
N THR A 163 3.41 -25.71 -11.79
CA THR A 163 2.34 -26.48 -11.17
C THR A 163 2.65 -26.79 -9.73
N GLY A 164 1.66 -26.61 -8.86
CA GLY A 164 1.74 -26.94 -7.45
C GLY A 164 2.10 -25.77 -6.54
N SER A 165 2.22 -26.06 -5.25
CA SER A 165 2.61 -25.11 -4.23
C SER A 165 4.08 -24.71 -4.35
N ALA A 166 4.41 -23.51 -3.88
CA ALA A 166 5.78 -23.01 -3.85
C ALA A 166 6.73 -23.99 -3.12
N VAL A 167 7.79 -24.39 -3.81
CA VAL A 167 8.80 -25.33 -3.27
C VAL A 167 9.73 -24.56 -2.31
N LYS A 168 10.11 -25.18 -1.22
CA LYS A 168 11.05 -24.62 -0.24
C LYS A 168 12.30 -24.05 -0.93
N GLY A 169 12.57 -22.79 -0.68
CA GLY A 169 13.70 -22.04 -1.25
C GLY A 169 13.39 -21.30 -2.55
N SER A 170 12.19 -21.44 -3.12
CA SER A 170 11.72 -20.57 -4.21
C SER A 170 11.40 -19.16 -3.69
N LEU A 171 11.34 -18.20 -4.60
CA LEU A 171 11.10 -16.80 -4.24
C LEU A 171 9.79 -16.61 -3.47
N LEU A 172 8.70 -17.19 -3.96
CA LEU A 172 7.40 -17.13 -3.30
C LEU A 172 7.44 -17.79 -1.91
N TRP A 173 8.05 -18.98 -1.81
CA TRP A 173 8.19 -19.65 -0.52
C TRP A 173 9.01 -18.81 0.48
N ILE A 174 10.10 -18.20 0.03
CA ILE A 174 10.92 -17.31 0.87
C ILE A 174 10.10 -16.14 1.36
N ALA A 175 9.36 -15.48 0.48
CA ALA A 175 8.53 -14.33 0.84
C ALA A 175 7.49 -14.69 1.91
N GLU A 176 6.78 -15.81 1.74
CA GLU A 176 5.72 -16.24 2.65
C GLU A 176 6.22 -16.80 3.99
N ASN A 177 7.41 -17.40 4.02
CA ASN A 177 7.93 -18.14 5.20
C ASN A 177 9.06 -17.41 5.94
N SER A 178 9.50 -16.23 5.52
CA SER A 178 10.58 -15.48 6.19
C SER A 178 10.13 -14.70 7.42
N GLY A 179 8.86 -14.79 7.82
CA GLY A 179 8.34 -14.12 9.01
C GLY A 179 8.23 -12.60 8.86
N PHE A 180 8.20 -12.09 7.64
CA PHE A 180 7.96 -10.67 7.38
C PHE A 180 6.57 -10.26 7.85
N THR A 181 6.47 -9.08 8.45
CA THR A 181 5.22 -8.45 8.84
C THR A 181 4.97 -7.21 8.00
N ALA A 182 3.71 -6.92 7.68
CA ALA A 182 3.35 -5.75 6.89
C ALA A 182 3.90 -4.44 7.49
N ALA A 183 3.84 -4.30 8.81
CA ALA A 183 4.30 -3.09 9.51
C ALA A 183 5.78 -2.73 9.31
N GLN A 184 6.61 -3.66 8.85
CA GLN A 184 8.06 -3.43 8.62
C GLN A 184 8.33 -2.55 7.40
N TRP A 185 7.38 -2.44 6.46
CA TRP A 185 7.66 -1.92 5.13
C TRP A 185 7.33 -0.45 4.92
N GLY A 186 6.60 0.20 5.81
CA GLY A 186 6.24 1.62 5.65
C GLY A 186 5.51 1.93 4.33
N MET A 187 4.70 0.98 3.85
CA MET A 187 3.97 1.06 2.60
C MET A 187 2.49 1.38 2.83
N THR A 188 1.82 1.78 1.77
CA THR A 188 0.37 2.05 1.75
C THR A 188 -0.27 1.28 0.61
N VAL A 189 -1.40 0.65 0.90
CA VAL A 189 -2.29 -0.01 -0.07
C VAL A 189 -3.30 1.01 -0.58
N LEU A 190 -3.55 0.98 -1.87
CA LEU A 190 -4.60 1.71 -2.60
C LEU A 190 -5.64 0.71 -3.09
N SER A 191 -6.66 0.45 -2.30
CA SER A 191 -7.76 -0.44 -2.68
C SER A 191 -8.87 0.34 -3.35
N ALA A 192 -9.32 -0.10 -4.52
CA ALA A 192 -10.34 0.60 -5.29
C ALA A 192 -11.71 0.58 -4.61
N ASP A 193 -12.42 1.70 -4.65
CA ASP A 193 -13.79 1.81 -4.17
C ASP A 193 -14.80 1.48 -5.29
N ILE A 194 -15.93 0.89 -4.93
CA ILE A 194 -17.06 0.69 -5.84
C ILE A 194 -17.71 2.05 -6.12
N PRO A 195 -17.82 2.48 -7.39
CA PRO A 195 -18.39 3.78 -7.73
C PRO A 195 -19.78 3.99 -7.14
N GLY A 196 -19.99 5.12 -6.47
CA GLY A 196 -21.26 5.49 -5.87
C GLY A 196 -21.60 4.81 -4.54
N THR A 197 -20.67 4.06 -3.97
CA THR A 197 -20.79 3.46 -2.63
C THR A 197 -19.61 3.87 -1.77
N SER A 198 -19.67 3.59 -0.46
CA SER A 198 -18.52 3.70 0.44
C SER A 198 -17.87 2.33 0.68
N GLN A 199 -18.01 1.42 -0.26
CA GLN A 199 -17.50 0.06 -0.16
C GLN A 199 -16.29 -0.13 -1.07
N LEU A 200 -15.32 -0.92 -0.59
CA LEU A 200 -14.20 -1.36 -1.42
C LEU A 200 -14.64 -2.45 -2.39
N CYS A 201 -13.93 -2.52 -3.50
CA CYS A 201 -13.97 -3.67 -4.38
C CYS A 201 -13.39 -4.90 -3.69
N THR A 202 -13.98 -6.06 -3.97
CA THR A 202 -13.32 -7.35 -3.72
C THR A 202 -12.45 -7.69 -4.92
N ALA A 203 -11.30 -8.33 -4.70
CA ALA A 203 -10.43 -8.84 -5.76
C ALA A 203 -11.04 -10.08 -6.45
N GLU A 204 -12.36 -10.07 -6.67
CA GLU A 204 -13.07 -11.09 -7.41
C GLU A 204 -13.52 -10.54 -8.77
N LYS A 205 -13.34 -11.36 -9.78
CA LYS A 205 -13.51 -11.02 -11.19
C LYS A 205 -14.71 -10.15 -11.52
N GLY A 206 -14.44 -9.03 -12.13
CA GLY A 206 -15.37 -8.35 -13.04
C GLY A 206 -16.18 -7.19 -12.47
N ASN A 207 -16.04 -6.83 -11.21
CA ASN A 207 -16.77 -5.72 -10.60
C ASN A 207 -15.90 -4.58 -10.07
N CYS A 208 -14.59 -4.74 -10.09
CA CYS A 208 -13.65 -3.73 -9.62
C CYS A 208 -13.31 -2.72 -10.72
N PRO A 209 -13.36 -1.41 -10.45
CA PRO A 209 -12.99 -0.40 -11.43
C PRO A 209 -11.49 -0.34 -11.68
N ALA A 210 -10.68 -0.92 -10.81
CA ALA A 210 -9.22 -0.92 -10.88
C ALA A 210 -8.61 -1.98 -9.96
N GLN A 211 -7.37 -2.35 -10.29
CA GLN A 211 -6.52 -3.22 -9.47
C GLN A 211 -6.16 -2.57 -8.13
N GLU A 212 -5.75 -3.37 -7.17
CA GLU A 212 -5.10 -2.90 -5.95
C GLU A 212 -3.65 -2.53 -6.23
N PHE A 213 -3.17 -1.45 -5.63
CA PHE A 213 -1.81 -0.95 -5.81
C PHE A 213 -1.15 -0.64 -4.48
N ILE A 214 0.18 -0.73 -4.46
CA ILE A 214 1.02 -0.45 -3.30
C ILE A 214 2.04 0.64 -3.67
N TYR A 215 2.31 1.53 -2.74
CA TYR A 215 3.39 2.49 -2.85
C TYR A 215 4.14 2.70 -1.53
N LEU A 216 5.39 3.14 -1.61
CA LEU A 216 6.13 3.60 -0.45
C LEU A 216 5.51 4.90 0.04
N SER A 217 4.89 4.87 1.20
CA SER A 217 4.47 6.10 1.87
C SER A 217 5.72 6.81 2.38
N VAL A 218 6.00 7.99 1.85
CA VAL A 218 6.94 8.89 2.52
C VAL A 218 6.30 9.20 3.87
N ALA A 219 6.95 8.76 4.94
CA ALA A 219 6.44 9.01 6.29
C ALA A 219 6.19 10.52 6.44
N GLU A 220 4.93 10.92 6.46
CA GLU A 220 4.49 12.30 6.74
C GLU A 220 4.80 12.73 8.19
N GLY A 221 5.73 12.02 8.85
CA GLY A 221 6.13 12.27 10.23
C GLY A 221 6.65 13.69 10.49
N GLY A 222 7.13 14.38 9.44
CA GLY A 222 7.58 15.77 9.56
C GLY A 222 6.46 16.74 9.86
N ALA A 223 5.32 16.64 9.20
CA ALA A 223 4.19 17.56 9.42
C ALA A 223 3.53 17.31 10.77
N ALA A 224 3.25 16.05 11.13
CA ALA A 224 2.65 15.72 12.43
C ALA A 224 3.56 16.14 13.60
N ALA A 225 4.86 15.89 13.52
CA ALA A 225 5.83 16.34 14.53
C ALA A 225 5.89 17.88 14.61
N ALA A 226 5.85 18.58 13.47
CA ALA A 226 5.81 20.03 13.43
C ALA A 226 4.52 20.60 14.04
N TYR A 227 3.37 20.00 13.76
CA TYR A 227 2.09 20.38 14.38
C TYR A 227 2.07 20.11 15.90
N LEU A 228 2.62 18.99 16.35
CA LEU A 228 2.74 18.67 17.78
C LEU A 228 3.68 19.64 18.49
N LEU A 229 4.81 20.01 17.87
CA LEU A 229 5.73 21.01 18.40
C LEU A 229 5.08 22.39 18.46
N LEU A 230 4.37 22.81 17.41
CA LEU A 230 3.65 24.08 17.39
C LEU A 230 2.54 24.11 18.45
N ALA A 231 1.75 23.07 18.59
CA ALA A 231 0.74 22.94 19.62
C ALA A 231 1.35 22.98 21.04
N GLY A 232 2.47 22.26 21.23
CA GLY A 232 3.22 22.28 22.51
C GLY A 232 3.77 23.67 22.85
N LEU A 233 4.32 24.40 21.87
CA LEU A 233 4.81 25.76 22.05
C LEU A 233 3.66 26.75 22.36
N CYS A 234 2.53 26.63 21.68
CA CYS A 234 1.35 27.48 21.96
C CYS A 234 0.80 27.23 23.37
N CYS A 235 0.67 25.98 23.78
CA CYS A 235 0.19 25.62 25.12
C CYS A 235 1.20 26.02 26.21
N GLY A 236 2.48 25.74 26.02
CA GLY A 236 3.56 26.13 26.95
C GLY A 236 3.70 27.65 27.08
N GLY A 237 3.63 28.38 25.97
CA GLY A 237 3.66 29.85 25.94
C GLY A 237 2.48 30.47 26.71
N ALA A 238 1.28 29.95 26.54
CA ALA A 238 0.09 30.41 27.26
C ALA A 238 0.20 30.22 28.79
N ILE A 239 0.75 29.08 29.23
CA ILE A 239 0.99 28.78 30.65
C ILE A 239 2.05 29.72 31.22
N PHE A 240 3.15 29.94 30.49
CA PHE A 240 4.25 30.80 30.91
C PHE A 240 3.80 32.26 31.04
N LEU A 241 3.05 32.80 30.12
CA LEU A 241 2.50 34.16 30.18
C LEU A 241 1.53 34.33 31.33
N ARG A 242 0.74 33.32 31.65
CA ARG A 242 -0.19 33.35 32.78
C ARG A 242 0.55 33.34 34.12
N SER A 243 1.63 32.56 34.25
CA SER A 243 2.43 32.51 35.49
C SER A 243 3.14 33.88 35.76
N LYS A 244 3.67 34.54 34.72
CA LYS A 244 4.26 35.87 34.86
C LYS A 244 3.26 36.92 35.30
N ARG A 245 2.02 36.91 34.80
CA ARG A 245 0.96 37.82 35.22
C ARG A 245 0.57 37.64 36.69
N GLN A 246 0.56 36.42 37.21
CA GLN A 246 0.27 36.13 38.61
C GLN A 246 1.40 36.60 39.55
N LEU A 247 2.66 36.52 39.11
CA LEU A 247 3.79 37.03 39.89
C LEU A 247 3.80 38.55 39.93
N ALA A 248 3.50 39.25 38.84
CA ALA A 248 3.44 40.69 38.78
C ALA A 248 2.29 41.29 39.65
N SER A 249 1.16 40.58 39.78
CA SER A 249 0.05 41.02 40.65
C SER A 249 0.30 40.82 42.15
N ARG A 250 1.26 39.99 42.54
CA ARG A 250 1.65 39.77 43.95
C ARG A 250 2.70 40.77 44.47
N SER A 251 3.40 41.47 43.57
CA SER A 251 4.43 42.44 43.95
C SER A 251 3.88 43.86 44.18
N ILE A 252 2.58 44.08 43.99
CA ILE A 252 1.92 45.40 44.13
C ILE A 252 1.00 45.43 45.38
N ALA A 253 0.89 44.36 46.13
CA ALA A 253 0.19 44.26 47.41
C ALA A 253 1.17 44.20 48.59
#